data_b5356a20d7cd62328c34bc86a6f09254
#
_entry.id   b5356a20d7cd62328c34bc86a6f09254
#
_cell.length_a   1.000
_cell.length_b   1.000
_cell.length_c   1.000
_cell.angle_alpha   90.00
_cell.angle_beta   90.00
_cell.angle_gamma   90.00
#
_symmetry.space_group_name_H-M   'P 1'
#
loop_
_entity.id
_entity.type
_entity.pdbx_description
1 polymer ?
#
loop_
_entity_poly.entity_id
_entity_poly.type
_entity_poly.pdbx_seq_one_letter_code
_entity_poly.pdbx_strand_id
1 'polypeptide(L)'
;MKLKPTAIAILAALTLPFASAHADPVPDTANWDAVTTAARGQTVDWYAWGGETHINDYIAWVGSEVATRYGITLRQVKLTDTAEAVSRVLAETVAGQDDGGAVDLIWINGENFVAMKEKGLLLGGEWAEALPNRPLVDLGRYGAAILTDFGVPVEGQQSPWGRAQLVFIYDTARTDPPRTLEGLLAFAAENPGRFTYPQPPNFVGTSFLKQILLDTVPDPAVLRAPAGDGAEALVRDNLLPVLERLHPDLWRSAAVFPQSVADLRRLFADGEIALALTYNPSDAAAAVADGLLPPTAAIGAFEGGTLGNVHFVGIPHNAGDKAGALVIANFLLSPAAQARKADIAVWGDPSVLDIAALPAAEQAAFASAPTVDAPTLAEPHASWTAIIERVWDEAFL
;
A
#
# COMPACT_ATOMS: atom_id res chain seq x y z
N MET A 1 -68.36 -47.18 24.49
CA MET A 1 -66.95 -46.71 24.58
C MET A 1 -66.53 -46.40 23.16
N LYS A 2 -66.51 -45.10 22.79
CA LYS A 2 -66.22 -44.67 21.39
C LYS A 2 -64.77 -44.24 21.31
N LEU A 3 -63.96 -44.92 20.54
CA LEU A 3 -62.56 -44.52 20.21
C LEU A 3 -62.56 -43.38 19.19
N LYS A 4 -61.82 -42.32 19.48
CA LYS A 4 -61.60 -41.22 18.57
C LYS A 4 -60.35 -41.54 17.70
N PRO A 5 -60.29 -41.17 16.42
CA PRO A 5 -59.13 -41.34 15.59
C PRO A 5 -58.12 -40.16 15.82
N THR A 6 -56.88 -40.55 16.05
CA THR A 6 -55.76 -39.61 16.17
C THR A 6 -55.27 -39.27 14.75
N ALA A 7 -55.31 -38.00 14.38
CA ALA A 7 -54.76 -37.52 13.12
C ALA A 7 -53.23 -37.40 13.24
N ILE A 8 -52.51 -38.10 12.36
CA ILE A 8 -51.05 -37.98 12.19
C ILE A 8 -50.81 -36.85 11.19
N ALA A 9 -50.23 -35.75 11.66
CA ALA A 9 -49.75 -34.67 10.79
C ALA A 9 -48.39 -35.05 10.19
N ILE A 10 -48.37 -35.25 8.88
CA ILE A 10 -47.13 -35.46 8.10
C ILE A 10 -46.50 -34.09 7.88
N LEU A 11 -45.37 -33.86 8.52
CA LEU A 11 -44.52 -32.64 8.32
C LEU A 11 -43.72 -32.88 7.03
N ALA A 12 -44.12 -32.23 5.94
CA ALA A 12 -43.33 -32.22 4.70
C ALA A 12 -42.14 -31.27 4.90
N ALA A 13 -40.94 -31.83 5.04
CA ALA A 13 -39.70 -31.05 5.02
C ALA A 13 -39.46 -30.54 3.58
N LEU A 14 -39.62 -29.23 3.37
CA LEU A 14 -39.14 -28.57 2.15
C LEU A 14 -37.62 -28.56 2.18
N THR A 15 -36.97 -29.45 1.45
CA THR A 15 -35.57 -29.36 1.10
C THR A 15 -35.43 -28.30 -0.01
N LEU A 16 -35.07 -27.09 0.35
CA LEU A 16 -34.56 -26.10 -0.61
C LEU A 16 -33.23 -26.62 -1.17
N PRO A 17 -33.08 -26.71 -2.50
CA PRO A 17 -31.76 -27.02 -3.05
C PRO A 17 -30.79 -25.89 -2.66
N PHE A 18 -29.76 -26.23 -1.90
CA PHE A 18 -28.57 -25.39 -1.83
C PHE A 18 -27.99 -25.36 -3.25
N ALA A 19 -28.15 -24.25 -3.96
CA ALA A 19 -27.39 -24.02 -5.16
C ALA A 19 -25.92 -24.01 -4.71
N SER A 20 -25.15 -25.01 -5.09
CA SER A 20 -23.71 -24.99 -5.01
C SER A 20 -23.29 -23.78 -5.84
N ALA A 21 -22.73 -22.77 -5.19
CA ALA A 21 -22.06 -21.68 -5.88
C ALA A 21 -20.91 -22.35 -6.66
N HIS A 22 -21.11 -22.49 -7.97
CA HIS A 22 -20.02 -22.89 -8.86
C HIS A 22 -19.13 -21.66 -8.99
N ALA A 23 -17.85 -21.87 -8.80
CA ALA A 23 -16.83 -20.89 -9.14
C ALA A 23 -17.06 -20.42 -10.57
N ASP A 24 -17.15 -19.11 -10.74
CA ASP A 24 -17.03 -18.55 -12.07
C ASP A 24 -15.58 -18.77 -12.53
N PRO A 25 -15.37 -19.48 -13.65
CA PRO A 25 -14.02 -19.66 -14.18
C PRO A 25 -13.41 -18.29 -14.41
N VAL A 26 -12.09 -18.15 -14.18
CA VAL A 26 -11.36 -16.92 -14.48
C VAL A 26 -11.68 -16.54 -15.93
N PRO A 27 -12.32 -15.39 -16.18
CA PRO A 27 -12.65 -15.00 -17.54
C PRO A 27 -11.39 -14.81 -18.36
N ASP A 28 -11.42 -15.22 -19.63
CA ASP A 28 -10.35 -14.92 -20.56
C ASP A 28 -10.21 -13.39 -20.71
N THR A 29 -9.14 -12.83 -20.18
CA THR A 29 -8.86 -11.39 -20.21
C THR A 29 -8.67 -10.85 -21.64
N ALA A 30 -8.40 -11.72 -22.62
CA ALA A 30 -8.36 -11.34 -24.04
C ALA A 30 -9.77 -10.99 -24.57
N ASN A 31 -10.84 -11.45 -23.93
CA ASN A 31 -12.22 -11.07 -24.24
C ASN A 31 -12.79 -10.17 -23.15
N TRP A 32 -12.44 -8.89 -23.18
CA TRP A 32 -12.83 -7.94 -22.13
C TRP A 32 -14.35 -7.72 -22.01
N ASP A 33 -15.10 -7.86 -23.10
CA ASP A 33 -16.56 -7.77 -23.08
C ASP A 33 -17.17 -8.94 -22.29
N ALA A 34 -16.59 -10.13 -22.37
CA ALA A 34 -16.99 -11.26 -21.56
C ALA A 34 -16.66 -11.04 -20.07
N VAL A 35 -15.48 -10.47 -19.75
CA VAL A 35 -15.11 -10.11 -18.38
C VAL A 35 -16.12 -9.13 -17.79
N THR A 36 -16.41 -8.03 -18.49
CA THR A 36 -17.35 -7.00 -18.01
C THR A 36 -18.79 -7.52 -17.89
N THR A 37 -19.18 -8.47 -18.73
CA THR A 37 -20.50 -9.12 -18.67
C THR A 37 -20.58 -10.04 -17.43
N ALA A 38 -19.57 -10.85 -17.18
CA ALA A 38 -19.50 -11.74 -16.01
C ALA A 38 -19.42 -10.94 -14.69
N ALA A 39 -18.76 -9.81 -14.69
CA ALA A 39 -18.63 -8.94 -13.52
C ALA A 39 -19.95 -8.30 -13.06
N ARG A 40 -20.95 -8.21 -13.96
CA ARG A 40 -22.21 -7.52 -13.68
C ARG A 40 -23.02 -8.23 -12.60
N GLY A 41 -23.34 -7.49 -11.54
CA GLY A 41 -24.08 -8.00 -10.38
C GLY A 41 -23.19 -8.63 -9.30
N GLN A 42 -21.88 -8.77 -9.55
CA GLN A 42 -20.93 -9.26 -8.55
C GLN A 42 -20.73 -8.24 -7.41
N THR A 43 -20.32 -8.76 -6.25
CA THR A 43 -19.97 -7.96 -5.07
C THR A 43 -18.53 -8.24 -4.70
N VAL A 44 -17.65 -7.32 -5.00
CA VAL A 44 -16.21 -7.44 -4.77
C VAL A 44 -15.85 -6.93 -3.38
N ASP A 45 -15.29 -7.79 -2.54
CA ASP A 45 -14.73 -7.45 -1.25
C ASP A 45 -13.25 -7.07 -1.40
N TRP A 46 -13.01 -5.74 -1.35
CA TRP A 46 -11.66 -5.20 -1.42
C TRP A 46 -11.07 -5.00 -0.03
N TYR A 47 -10.14 -5.85 0.33
CA TYR A 47 -9.36 -5.74 1.56
C TYR A 47 -8.25 -4.70 1.37
N ALA A 48 -8.43 -3.55 2.01
CA ALA A 48 -7.55 -2.40 1.85
C ALA A 48 -7.31 -1.71 3.18
N TRP A 49 -6.10 -1.12 3.34
CA TRP A 49 -5.78 -0.31 4.50
C TRP A 49 -6.81 0.82 4.68
N GLY A 50 -7.28 0.98 5.94
CA GLY A 50 -8.39 1.87 6.26
C GLY A 50 -8.04 3.03 7.19
N GLY A 51 -6.74 3.29 7.41
CA GLY A 51 -6.27 4.25 8.42
C GLY A 51 -6.46 5.74 8.10
N GLU A 52 -6.80 6.10 6.85
CA GLU A 52 -6.96 7.50 6.41
C GLU A 52 -8.32 7.75 5.76
N THR A 53 -8.97 8.86 6.12
CA THR A 53 -10.29 9.22 5.60
C THR A 53 -10.28 9.47 4.10
N HIS A 54 -9.31 10.24 3.58
CA HIS A 54 -9.19 10.55 2.15
C HIS A 54 -9.07 9.29 1.29
N ILE A 55 -8.32 8.30 1.73
CA ILE A 55 -8.19 7.00 1.06
C ILE A 55 -9.52 6.26 1.04
N ASN A 56 -10.20 6.21 2.18
CA ASN A 56 -11.51 5.55 2.29
C ASN A 56 -12.56 6.23 1.40
N ASP A 57 -12.55 7.56 1.33
CA ASP A 57 -13.47 8.35 0.49
C ASP A 57 -13.18 8.13 -1.00
N TYR A 58 -11.89 8.02 -1.38
CA TYR A 58 -11.52 7.65 -2.75
C TYR A 58 -12.02 6.25 -3.10
N ILE A 59 -11.83 5.26 -2.24
CA ILE A 59 -12.31 3.88 -2.47
C ILE A 59 -13.86 3.86 -2.55
N ALA A 60 -14.55 4.62 -1.72
CA ALA A 60 -16.01 4.76 -1.79
C ALA A 60 -16.46 5.38 -3.12
N TRP A 61 -15.73 6.39 -3.62
CA TRP A 61 -15.98 6.97 -4.94
C TRP A 61 -15.74 5.93 -6.07
N VAL A 62 -14.65 5.15 -6.01
CA VAL A 62 -14.42 4.03 -6.95
C VAL A 62 -15.63 3.09 -6.95
N GLY A 63 -16.15 2.75 -5.77
CA GLY A 63 -17.35 1.93 -5.63
C GLY A 63 -18.57 2.51 -6.36
N SER A 64 -18.79 3.82 -6.24
CA SER A 64 -19.89 4.51 -6.93
C SER A 64 -19.73 4.49 -8.45
N GLU A 65 -18.51 4.67 -8.95
CA GLU A 65 -18.21 4.65 -10.38
C GLU A 65 -18.37 3.26 -10.99
N VAL A 66 -17.84 2.22 -10.34
CA VAL A 66 -17.94 0.86 -10.86
C VAL A 66 -19.37 0.32 -10.76
N ALA A 67 -20.15 0.75 -9.76
CA ALA A 67 -21.57 0.43 -9.70
C ALA A 67 -22.34 1.05 -10.87
N THR A 68 -22.07 2.33 -11.18
CA THR A 68 -22.75 3.06 -12.26
C THR A 68 -22.36 2.52 -13.65
N ARG A 69 -21.07 2.24 -13.87
CA ARG A 69 -20.56 1.87 -15.20
C ARG A 69 -20.71 0.40 -15.51
N TYR A 70 -20.50 -0.45 -14.50
CA TYR A 70 -20.37 -1.91 -14.69
C TYR A 70 -21.40 -2.73 -13.92
N GLY A 71 -22.17 -2.10 -13.01
CA GLY A 71 -23.15 -2.82 -12.17
C GLY A 71 -22.47 -3.70 -11.10
N ILE A 72 -21.26 -3.36 -10.66
CA ILE A 72 -20.49 -4.07 -9.63
C ILE A 72 -20.70 -3.37 -8.29
N THR A 73 -20.94 -4.11 -7.22
CA THR A 73 -20.92 -3.60 -5.85
C THR A 73 -19.52 -3.74 -5.28
N LEU A 74 -18.86 -2.64 -4.91
CA LEU A 74 -17.59 -2.67 -4.21
C LEU A 74 -17.80 -2.49 -2.70
N ARG A 75 -17.26 -3.38 -1.88
CA ARG A 75 -17.23 -3.27 -0.43
C ARG A 75 -15.78 -3.19 0.04
N GLN A 76 -15.40 -2.08 0.67
CA GLN A 76 -14.09 -1.98 1.33
C GLN A 76 -14.14 -2.73 2.66
N VAL A 77 -13.28 -3.72 2.84
CA VAL A 77 -12.95 -4.31 4.13
C VAL A 77 -11.69 -3.62 4.65
N LYS A 78 -11.86 -2.76 5.66
CA LYS A 78 -10.80 -1.92 6.20
C LYS A 78 -9.84 -2.75 7.04
N LEU A 79 -8.57 -2.76 6.65
CA LEU A 79 -7.49 -3.42 7.38
C LEU A 79 -6.68 -2.42 8.19
N THR A 80 -6.12 -2.88 9.30
CA THR A 80 -5.03 -2.21 10.01
C THR A 80 -3.68 -2.61 9.40
N ASP A 81 -3.57 -3.89 9.00
CA ASP A 81 -2.39 -4.46 8.34
C ASP A 81 -2.82 -5.45 7.24
N THR A 82 -2.12 -5.42 6.10
CA THR A 82 -2.40 -6.32 4.96
C THR A 82 -2.18 -7.80 5.30
N ALA A 83 -1.35 -8.13 6.28
CA ALA A 83 -1.14 -9.50 6.77
C ALA A 83 -2.44 -10.17 7.26
N GLU A 84 -3.46 -9.39 7.66
CA GLU A 84 -4.78 -9.91 8.02
C GLU A 84 -5.46 -10.58 6.81
N ALA A 85 -5.40 -9.95 5.62
CA ALA A 85 -5.92 -10.51 4.39
C ALA A 85 -5.15 -11.75 3.95
N VAL A 86 -3.81 -11.72 4.02
CA VAL A 86 -2.93 -12.86 3.71
C VAL A 86 -3.27 -14.05 4.59
N SER A 87 -3.42 -13.83 5.89
CA SER A 87 -3.78 -14.85 6.87
C SER A 87 -5.16 -15.45 6.59
N ARG A 88 -6.12 -14.61 6.14
CA ARG A 88 -7.47 -15.04 5.78
C ARG A 88 -7.44 -15.97 4.57
N VAL A 89 -6.79 -15.57 3.47
CA VAL A 89 -6.67 -16.39 2.25
C VAL A 89 -5.95 -17.70 2.55
N LEU A 90 -4.85 -17.65 3.33
CA LEU A 90 -4.14 -18.87 3.73
C LEU A 90 -5.01 -19.82 4.54
N ALA A 91 -5.79 -19.33 5.50
CA ALA A 91 -6.68 -20.15 6.32
C ALA A 91 -7.78 -20.82 5.48
N GLU A 92 -8.35 -20.10 4.51
CA GLU A 92 -9.35 -20.63 3.58
C GLU A 92 -8.74 -21.73 2.69
N THR A 93 -7.55 -21.50 2.14
CA THR A 93 -6.84 -22.50 1.32
C THR A 93 -6.51 -23.75 2.12
N VAL A 94 -6.02 -23.61 3.37
CA VAL A 94 -5.74 -24.75 4.26
C VAL A 94 -7.02 -25.53 4.60
N ALA A 95 -8.17 -24.84 4.66
CA ALA A 95 -9.47 -25.47 4.86
C ALA A 95 -10.05 -26.13 3.57
N GLY A 96 -9.32 -26.05 2.44
CA GLY A 96 -9.76 -26.61 1.15
C GLY A 96 -10.78 -25.73 0.42
N GLN A 97 -10.86 -24.45 0.76
CA GLN A 97 -11.69 -23.48 0.05
C GLN A 97 -10.91 -22.87 -1.11
N ASP A 98 -10.81 -23.61 -2.21
CA ASP A 98 -10.06 -23.21 -3.41
C ASP A 98 -10.85 -22.25 -4.30
N ASP A 99 -12.08 -21.88 -3.88
CA ASP A 99 -12.97 -20.98 -4.60
C ASP A 99 -14.03 -20.38 -3.67
N GLY A 100 -14.62 -19.23 -4.10
CA GLY A 100 -15.61 -18.52 -3.29
C GLY A 100 -15.04 -18.02 -1.96
N GLY A 101 -13.76 -17.68 -1.92
CA GLY A 101 -13.11 -17.06 -0.76
C GLY A 101 -13.73 -15.71 -0.42
N ALA A 102 -13.50 -15.24 0.79
CA ALA A 102 -14.05 -13.99 1.28
C ALA A 102 -13.29 -12.74 0.78
N VAL A 103 -12.14 -12.93 0.15
CA VAL A 103 -11.26 -11.86 -0.32
C VAL A 103 -11.21 -11.89 -1.83
N ASP A 104 -11.69 -10.82 -2.47
CA ASP A 104 -11.68 -10.75 -3.95
C ASP A 104 -10.55 -9.87 -4.48
N LEU A 105 -10.22 -8.81 -3.76
CA LEU A 105 -9.15 -7.89 -4.13
C LEU A 105 -8.39 -7.48 -2.86
N ILE A 106 -7.07 -7.36 -2.96
CA ILE A 106 -6.20 -6.94 -1.85
C ILE A 106 -5.36 -5.75 -2.31
N TRP A 107 -5.30 -4.69 -1.51
CA TRP A 107 -4.20 -3.73 -1.60
C TRP A 107 -2.98 -4.36 -0.95
N ILE A 108 -1.97 -4.69 -1.74
CA ILE A 108 -0.84 -5.52 -1.32
C ILE A 108 0.47 -4.99 -1.89
N ASN A 109 1.54 -5.15 -1.14
CA ASN A 109 2.93 -4.97 -1.56
C ASN A 109 3.90 -5.65 -0.59
N GLY A 110 5.17 -5.63 -0.93
CA GLY A 110 6.27 -6.04 -0.07
C GLY A 110 6.20 -7.49 0.39
N GLU A 111 6.49 -7.72 1.67
CA GLU A 111 6.52 -9.04 2.29
C GLU A 111 5.19 -9.79 2.19
N ASN A 112 4.07 -9.07 2.19
CA ASN A 112 2.75 -9.66 2.03
C ASN A 112 2.56 -10.25 0.62
N PHE A 113 3.01 -9.54 -0.43
CA PHE A 113 3.03 -10.06 -1.79
C PHE A 113 3.92 -11.28 -1.90
N VAL A 114 5.15 -11.21 -1.37
CA VAL A 114 6.09 -12.32 -1.38
C VAL A 114 5.48 -13.55 -0.71
N ALA A 115 4.90 -13.39 0.47
CA ALA A 115 4.27 -14.48 1.21
C ALA A 115 3.12 -15.16 0.44
N MET A 116 2.28 -14.35 -0.25
CA MET A 116 1.21 -14.91 -1.09
C MET A 116 1.76 -15.58 -2.34
N LYS A 117 2.75 -14.98 -2.99
CA LYS A 117 3.37 -15.52 -4.21
C LYS A 117 4.05 -16.86 -3.95
N GLU A 118 4.90 -16.95 -2.93
CA GLU A 118 5.63 -18.17 -2.56
C GLU A 118 4.70 -19.34 -2.22
N LYS A 119 3.53 -19.03 -1.66
CA LYS A 119 2.52 -20.05 -1.29
C LYS A 119 1.49 -20.35 -2.39
N GLY A 120 1.62 -19.69 -3.56
CA GLY A 120 0.66 -19.87 -4.66
C GLY A 120 -0.74 -19.36 -4.34
N LEU A 121 -0.87 -18.34 -3.49
CA LEU A 121 -2.16 -17.81 -3.03
C LEU A 121 -2.72 -16.69 -3.93
N LEU A 122 -1.97 -16.24 -4.93
CA LEU A 122 -2.41 -15.24 -5.91
C LEU A 122 -3.02 -15.91 -7.15
N LEU A 123 -3.93 -15.20 -7.80
CA LEU A 123 -4.46 -15.59 -9.09
C LEU A 123 -3.31 -15.75 -10.10
N GLY A 124 -3.22 -16.92 -10.71
CA GLY A 124 -2.19 -17.24 -11.67
C GLY A 124 -2.40 -16.55 -13.03
N GLY A 125 -1.40 -16.69 -13.89
CA GLY A 125 -1.35 -16.03 -15.19
C GLY A 125 -0.93 -14.57 -15.08
N GLU A 126 -0.70 -13.96 -16.24
CA GLU A 126 -0.28 -12.56 -16.35
C GLU A 126 -1.48 -11.62 -16.49
N TRP A 127 -2.51 -11.81 -15.65
CA TRP A 127 -3.79 -11.11 -15.78
C TRP A 127 -3.64 -9.58 -15.76
N ALA A 128 -2.70 -9.06 -14.95
CA ALA A 128 -2.48 -7.63 -14.83
C ALA A 128 -1.89 -7.03 -16.12
N GLU A 129 -1.09 -7.78 -16.86
CA GLU A 129 -0.54 -7.36 -18.15
C GLU A 129 -1.60 -7.33 -19.26
N ALA A 130 -2.68 -8.10 -19.10
CA ALA A 130 -3.78 -8.18 -20.06
C ALA A 130 -4.91 -7.15 -19.83
N LEU A 131 -4.81 -6.32 -18.79
CA LEU A 131 -5.80 -5.27 -18.53
C LEU A 131 -5.80 -4.22 -19.65
N PRO A 132 -6.97 -3.79 -20.17
CA PRO A 132 -7.05 -2.80 -21.26
C PRO A 132 -6.33 -1.48 -20.99
N ASN A 133 -6.27 -1.01 -19.73
CA ASN A 133 -5.58 0.22 -19.37
C ASN A 133 -4.10 0.01 -19.02
N ARG A 134 -3.60 -1.22 -19.01
CA ARG A 134 -2.19 -1.52 -18.73
C ARG A 134 -1.19 -0.79 -19.64
N PRO A 135 -1.46 -0.61 -20.95
CA PRO A 135 -0.57 0.15 -21.85
C PRO A 135 -0.38 1.63 -21.48
N LEU A 136 -1.25 2.19 -20.63
CA LEU A 136 -1.14 3.58 -20.18
C LEU A 136 -0.11 3.78 -19.04
N VAL A 137 0.38 2.69 -18.45
CA VAL A 137 1.32 2.70 -17.33
C VAL A 137 2.72 3.09 -17.81
N ASP A 138 3.36 4.03 -17.12
CA ASP A 138 4.70 4.54 -17.45
C ASP A 138 5.80 3.55 -17.04
N LEU A 139 6.02 2.55 -17.87
CA LEU A 139 7.13 1.60 -17.69
C LEU A 139 8.50 2.22 -18.01
N GLY A 140 8.54 3.30 -18.79
CA GLY A 140 9.78 3.99 -19.11
C GLY A 140 10.40 4.64 -17.86
N ARG A 141 9.56 5.25 -17.02
CA ARG A 141 9.99 5.95 -15.82
C ARG A 141 9.96 5.07 -14.57
N TYR A 142 8.96 4.21 -14.43
CA TYR A 142 8.71 3.46 -13.20
C TYR A 142 8.83 1.94 -13.37
N GLY A 143 9.28 1.47 -14.55
CA GLY A 143 9.28 0.05 -14.91
C GLY A 143 9.95 -0.84 -13.87
N ALA A 144 11.10 -0.44 -13.34
CA ALA A 144 11.79 -1.23 -12.30
C ALA A 144 10.92 -1.45 -11.06
N ALA A 145 10.22 -0.39 -10.58
CA ALA A 145 9.35 -0.47 -9.40
C ALA A 145 7.99 -1.12 -9.68
N ILE A 146 7.56 -1.16 -10.96
CA ILE A 146 6.29 -1.77 -11.36
C ILE A 146 6.46 -3.26 -11.67
N LEU A 147 7.61 -3.65 -12.19
CA LEU A 147 7.91 -5.04 -12.55
C LEU A 147 8.46 -5.87 -11.40
N THR A 148 8.89 -5.21 -10.32
CA THR A 148 9.34 -5.85 -9.09
C THR A 148 8.69 -5.20 -7.88
N ASP A 149 8.25 -6.00 -6.93
CA ASP A 149 7.74 -5.54 -5.64
C ASP A 149 8.70 -5.99 -4.55
N PHE A 150 9.34 -5.04 -3.87
CA PHE A 150 10.41 -5.28 -2.89
C PHE A 150 11.46 -6.30 -3.39
N GLY A 151 11.96 -6.07 -4.60
CA GLY A 151 12.97 -6.91 -5.24
C GLY A 151 12.47 -8.23 -5.84
N VAL A 152 11.19 -8.58 -5.66
CA VAL A 152 10.60 -9.81 -6.19
C VAL A 152 9.83 -9.53 -7.48
N PRO A 153 10.07 -10.27 -8.59
CA PRO A 153 9.34 -10.08 -9.84
C PRO A 153 7.82 -10.21 -9.66
N VAL A 154 7.06 -9.26 -10.22
CA VAL A 154 5.59 -9.22 -10.15
C VAL A 154 4.95 -10.29 -11.02
N GLU A 155 5.51 -10.54 -12.21
CA GLU A 155 5.05 -11.56 -13.17
C GLU A 155 3.54 -11.47 -13.47
N GLY A 156 3.03 -10.25 -13.57
CA GLY A 156 1.62 -10.00 -13.89
C GLY A 156 0.60 -10.46 -12.84
N GLN A 157 1.03 -10.80 -11.62
CA GLN A 157 0.14 -11.29 -10.55
C GLN A 157 -0.45 -10.18 -9.68
N GLN A 158 -0.03 -8.94 -9.91
CA GLN A 158 -0.61 -7.74 -9.30
C GLN A 158 -0.57 -6.55 -10.26
N SER A 159 -1.54 -5.64 -10.13
CA SER A 159 -1.67 -4.44 -10.97
C SER A 159 -1.28 -3.19 -10.17
N PRO A 160 -0.38 -2.32 -10.72
CA PRO A 160 -0.04 -1.07 -10.07
C PRO A 160 -1.23 -0.11 -10.11
N TRP A 161 -1.41 0.72 -9.07
CA TRP A 161 -2.48 1.73 -9.09
C TRP A 161 -2.12 3.06 -8.41
N GLY A 162 -0.92 3.18 -7.83
CA GLY A 162 -0.42 4.39 -7.23
C GLY A 162 1.04 4.27 -6.85
N ARG A 163 1.60 5.37 -6.32
CA ARG A 163 2.99 5.43 -5.88
C ARG A 163 3.12 6.22 -4.60
N ALA A 164 4.11 5.89 -3.80
CA ALA A 164 4.46 6.59 -2.59
C ALA A 164 5.97 6.85 -2.55
N GLN A 165 6.39 7.83 -1.74
CA GLN A 165 7.78 8.13 -1.48
C GLN A 165 7.95 8.64 -0.05
N LEU A 166 8.96 8.16 0.65
CA LEU A 166 9.30 8.63 1.99
C LEU A 166 9.77 10.09 1.91
N VAL A 167 9.09 10.98 2.64
CA VAL A 167 9.41 12.40 2.70
C VAL A 167 9.34 12.93 4.12
N PHE A 168 9.96 14.07 4.36
CA PHE A 168 9.80 14.86 5.59
C PHE A 168 8.70 15.89 5.39
N ILE A 169 7.85 16.09 6.40
CA ILE A 169 7.03 17.29 6.56
C ILE A 169 7.81 18.25 7.44
N TYR A 170 7.95 19.52 7.01
CA TYR A 170 8.62 20.58 7.75
C TYR A 170 7.90 21.93 7.57
N ASP A 171 8.20 22.90 8.40
CA ASP A 171 7.65 24.26 8.30
C ASP A 171 8.74 25.21 7.76
N THR A 172 8.55 25.69 6.53
CA THR A 172 9.48 26.59 5.82
C THR A 172 9.74 27.91 6.57
N ALA A 173 8.86 28.31 7.50
CA ALA A 173 9.05 29.49 8.33
C ALA A 173 9.97 29.24 9.55
N ARG A 174 10.29 27.96 9.85
CA ARG A 174 10.99 27.58 11.08
C ARG A 174 12.29 26.84 10.83
N THR A 175 12.39 26.05 9.77
CA THR A 175 13.57 25.22 9.50
C THR A 175 13.68 24.88 8.02
N ASP A 176 14.89 24.56 7.57
CA ASP A 176 15.15 23.92 6.30
C ASP A 176 15.14 22.40 6.50
N PRO A 177 14.68 21.60 5.51
CA PRO A 177 14.67 20.16 5.62
C PRO A 177 16.10 19.61 5.49
N PRO A 178 16.43 18.52 6.20
CA PRO A 178 17.70 17.83 5.98
C PRO A 178 17.75 17.27 4.56
N ARG A 179 18.88 17.44 3.87
CA ARG A 179 19.04 17.02 2.48
C ARG A 179 19.87 15.74 2.33
N THR A 180 20.42 15.23 3.44
CA THR A 180 21.21 14.00 3.53
C THR A 180 21.01 13.38 4.91
N LEU A 181 21.38 12.10 5.08
CA LEU A 181 21.39 11.45 6.39
C LEU A 181 22.28 12.20 7.40
N GLU A 182 23.50 12.60 7.00
CA GLU A 182 24.38 13.42 7.87
C GLU A 182 23.74 14.76 8.24
N GLY A 183 23.02 15.38 7.31
CA GLY A 183 22.25 16.60 7.58
C GLY A 183 21.13 16.36 8.60
N LEU A 184 20.47 15.19 8.57
CA LEU A 184 19.47 14.83 9.58
C LEU A 184 20.11 14.63 10.96
N LEU A 185 21.25 13.95 11.03
CA LEU A 185 21.99 13.76 12.28
C LEU A 185 22.47 15.09 12.87
N ALA A 186 22.98 16.00 12.03
CA ALA A 186 23.36 17.34 12.44
C ALA A 186 22.14 18.15 12.94
N PHE A 187 21.01 18.10 12.20
CA PHE A 187 19.78 18.75 12.62
C PHE A 187 19.30 18.26 14.00
N ALA A 188 19.29 16.93 14.23
CA ALA A 188 18.87 16.35 15.50
C ALA A 188 19.78 16.81 16.66
N ALA A 189 21.10 16.82 16.46
CA ALA A 189 22.06 17.27 17.46
C ALA A 189 21.94 18.77 17.80
N GLU A 190 21.64 19.60 16.80
CA GLU A 190 21.43 21.05 16.97
C GLU A 190 20.05 21.39 17.55
N ASN A 191 19.07 20.48 17.36
CA ASN A 191 17.67 20.64 17.79
C ASN A 191 17.17 19.43 18.57
N PRO A 192 17.72 19.12 19.75
CA PRO A 192 17.36 17.93 20.51
C PRO A 192 15.84 17.86 20.79
N GLY A 193 15.26 16.69 20.59
CA GLY A 193 13.84 16.44 20.80
C GLY A 193 12.95 16.89 19.64
N ARG A 194 13.48 17.43 18.53
CA ARG A 194 12.69 18.01 17.45
C ARG A 194 12.45 17.07 16.27
N PHE A 195 12.89 15.83 16.36
CA PHE A 195 12.65 14.77 15.39
C PHE A 195 12.35 13.43 16.10
N THR A 196 11.58 12.58 15.47
CA THR A 196 11.38 11.17 15.81
C THR A 196 10.80 10.41 14.62
N TYR A 197 10.69 9.09 14.74
CA TYR A 197 10.09 8.21 13.75
C TYR A 197 9.15 7.19 14.43
N PRO A 198 8.19 6.58 13.72
CA PRO A 198 7.31 5.58 14.32
C PRO A 198 8.08 4.32 14.70
N GLN A 199 7.66 3.69 15.79
CA GLN A 199 8.25 2.43 16.23
C GLN A 199 8.03 1.33 15.19
N PRO A 200 9.09 0.57 14.79
CA PRO A 200 8.90 -0.67 14.05
C PRO A 200 7.98 -1.66 14.82
N PRO A 201 7.19 -2.50 14.17
CA PRO A 201 7.14 -2.74 12.73
C PRO A 201 6.23 -1.77 11.93
N ASN A 202 5.96 -0.56 12.45
CA ASN A 202 5.24 0.42 11.66
C ASN A 202 5.94 0.64 10.31
N PHE A 203 5.18 0.59 9.20
CA PHE A 203 5.70 0.67 7.84
C PHE A 203 6.64 1.87 7.61
N VAL A 204 6.27 3.08 8.06
CA VAL A 204 7.09 4.29 7.90
C VAL A 204 8.34 4.23 8.79
N GLY A 205 8.22 3.67 9.99
CA GLY A 205 9.37 3.46 10.87
C GLY A 205 10.38 2.49 10.26
N THR A 206 9.93 1.33 9.82
CA THR A 206 10.78 0.35 9.15
C THR A 206 11.38 0.92 7.85
N SER A 207 10.61 1.69 7.07
CA SER A 207 11.13 2.36 5.86
C SER A 207 12.21 3.40 6.17
N PHE A 208 12.11 4.10 7.30
CA PHE A 208 13.18 4.99 7.74
C PHE A 208 14.47 4.24 8.07
N LEU A 209 14.37 3.07 8.71
CA LEU A 209 15.53 2.20 8.96
C LEU A 209 16.15 1.67 7.66
N LYS A 210 15.32 1.27 6.69
CA LYS A 210 15.78 0.89 5.34
C LYS A 210 16.47 2.04 4.62
N GLN A 211 15.95 3.28 4.74
CA GLN A 211 16.60 4.47 4.18
C GLN A 211 18.00 4.67 4.77
N ILE A 212 18.16 4.54 6.10
CA ILE A 212 19.48 4.61 6.74
C ILE A 212 20.42 3.59 6.14
N LEU A 213 19.97 2.34 5.96
CA LEU A 213 20.82 1.28 5.38
C LEU A 213 21.22 1.60 3.93
N LEU A 214 20.33 2.12 3.11
CA LEU A 214 20.64 2.53 1.73
C LEU A 214 21.71 3.63 1.69
N ASP A 215 21.72 4.52 2.69
CA ASP A 215 22.68 5.63 2.77
C ASP A 215 24.02 5.23 3.41
N THR A 216 24.08 4.11 4.14
CA THR A 216 25.26 3.71 4.92
C THR A 216 25.99 2.48 4.40
N VAL A 217 25.28 1.56 3.75
CA VAL A 217 25.91 0.37 3.17
C VAL A 217 26.79 0.75 2.00
N PRO A 218 28.07 0.31 1.94
CA PRO A 218 29.01 0.71 0.89
C PRO A 218 28.56 0.39 -0.53
N ASP A 219 27.82 -0.71 -0.71
CA ASP A 219 27.16 -1.09 -1.96
C ASP A 219 25.70 -1.39 -1.70
N PRO A 220 24.78 -0.41 -1.85
CA PRO A 220 23.35 -0.63 -1.61
C PRO A 220 22.70 -1.63 -2.59
N ALA A 221 23.38 -2.01 -3.67
CA ALA A 221 22.86 -3.03 -4.59
C ALA A 221 22.71 -4.41 -3.91
N VAL A 222 23.47 -4.71 -2.86
CA VAL A 222 23.34 -5.95 -2.08
C VAL A 222 21.97 -6.07 -1.43
N LEU A 223 21.33 -4.95 -1.09
CA LEU A 223 20.01 -4.93 -0.47
C LEU A 223 18.88 -5.30 -1.43
N ARG A 224 19.13 -5.31 -2.74
CA ARG A 224 18.15 -5.70 -3.77
C ARG A 224 18.06 -7.22 -3.94
N ALA A 225 19.06 -7.96 -3.49
CA ALA A 225 19.08 -9.41 -3.49
C ALA A 225 18.47 -9.96 -2.17
N PRO A 226 17.98 -11.21 -2.15
CA PRO A 226 17.58 -11.86 -0.92
C PRO A 226 18.68 -11.80 0.15
N ALA A 227 18.28 -11.54 1.39
CA ALA A 227 19.18 -11.55 2.52
C ALA A 227 19.79 -12.96 2.69
N GLY A 228 21.13 -13.05 2.69
CA GLY A 228 21.88 -14.29 2.83
C GLY A 228 22.71 -14.32 4.11
N ASP A 229 23.70 -15.19 4.11
CA ASP A 229 24.66 -15.30 5.22
C ASP A 229 25.36 -13.94 5.45
N GLY A 230 25.41 -13.48 6.71
CA GLY A 230 26.00 -12.19 7.08
C GLY A 230 25.05 -10.99 6.97
N ALA A 231 23.80 -11.17 6.54
CA ALA A 231 22.81 -10.09 6.43
C ALA A 231 22.58 -9.38 7.77
N GLU A 232 22.48 -10.14 8.88
CA GLU A 232 22.31 -9.56 10.21
C GLU A 232 23.53 -8.73 10.63
N ALA A 233 24.74 -9.21 10.37
CA ALA A 233 25.97 -8.45 10.65
C ALA A 233 26.00 -7.15 9.83
N LEU A 234 25.64 -7.22 8.54
CA LEU A 234 25.56 -6.03 7.69
C LEU A 234 24.57 -5.00 8.24
N VAL A 235 23.39 -5.44 8.69
CA VAL A 235 22.40 -4.54 9.31
C VAL A 235 22.95 -3.95 10.59
N ARG A 236 23.51 -4.76 11.50
CA ARG A 236 24.08 -4.27 12.76
C ARG A 236 25.19 -3.25 12.54
N ASP A 237 26.12 -3.56 11.65
CA ASP A 237 27.31 -2.74 11.42
C ASP A 237 27.00 -1.38 10.77
N ASN A 238 25.90 -1.30 9.99
CA ASN A 238 25.56 -0.08 9.25
C ASN A 238 24.37 0.70 9.85
N LEU A 239 23.44 0.03 10.55
CA LEU A 239 22.27 0.68 11.13
C LEU A 239 22.50 1.13 12.57
N LEU A 240 23.04 0.27 13.46
CA LEU A 240 23.12 0.56 14.89
C LEU A 240 24.00 1.79 15.20
N PRO A 241 25.18 1.99 14.59
CA PRO A 241 25.99 3.17 14.89
C PRO A 241 25.28 4.50 14.56
N VAL A 242 24.44 4.50 13.54
CA VAL A 242 23.62 5.68 13.18
C VAL A 242 22.52 5.92 14.22
N LEU A 243 21.81 4.86 14.62
CA LEU A 243 20.75 4.98 15.62
C LEU A 243 21.28 5.32 17.00
N GLU A 244 22.41 4.75 17.41
CA GLU A 244 23.09 5.09 18.67
C GLU A 244 23.49 6.58 18.72
N ARG A 245 23.89 7.16 17.58
CA ARG A 245 24.19 8.58 17.45
C ARG A 245 22.91 9.43 17.45
N LEU A 246 21.82 8.95 16.83
CA LEU A 246 20.58 9.69 16.63
C LEU A 246 19.66 9.68 17.86
N HIS A 247 19.50 8.54 18.52
CA HIS A 247 18.49 8.32 19.57
C HIS A 247 18.58 9.28 20.76
N PRO A 248 19.78 9.63 21.28
CA PRO A 248 19.88 10.61 22.37
C PRO A 248 19.22 11.95 22.06
N ASP A 249 19.19 12.35 20.79
CA ASP A 249 18.67 13.64 20.31
C ASP A 249 17.26 13.57 19.77
N LEU A 250 16.62 12.39 19.77
CA LEU A 250 15.22 12.23 19.37
C LEU A 250 14.26 12.81 20.43
N TRP A 251 13.03 13.02 20.01
CA TRP A 251 11.91 13.34 20.90
C TRP A 251 11.88 12.38 22.08
N ARG A 252 11.85 12.94 23.30
CA ARG A 252 11.98 12.21 24.57
C ARG A 252 13.20 11.30 24.65
N SER A 253 14.27 11.64 23.93
CA SER A 253 15.53 10.86 23.88
C SER A 253 15.29 9.38 23.57
N ALA A 254 14.38 9.08 22.64
CA ALA A 254 13.98 7.75 22.21
C ALA A 254 13.44 6.82 23.34
N ALA A 255 13.06 7.36 24.49
CA ALA A 255 12.43 6.56 25.55
C ALA A 255 11.00 6.11 25.19
N VAL A 256 10.38 6.77 24.23
CA VAL A 256 9.05 6.46 23.68
C VAL A 256 9.03 6.82 22.20
N PHE A 257 8.46 5.95 21.39
CA PHE A 257 8.26 6.17 19.96
C PHE A 257 6.78 6.33 19.62
N PRO A 258 6.41 7.20 18.67
CA PRO A 258 5.07 7.23 18.10
C PRO A 258 4.71 5.86 17.48
N GLN A 259 3.42 5.52 17.53
CA GLN A 259 2.95 4.24 17.00
C GLN A 259 2.44 4.36 15.55
N SER A 260 2.22 5.59 15.07
CA SER A 260 1.61 5.85 13.76
C SER A 260 2.09 7.16 13.13
N VAL A 261 1.86 7.29 11.82
CA VAL A 261 2.06 8.57 11.09
C VAL A 261 1.09 9.65 11.61
N ALA A 262 -0.11 9.26 12.02
CA ALA A 262 -1.07 10.19 12.60
C ALA A 262 -0.55 10.79 13.93
N ASP A 263 0.15 9.99 14.74
CA ASP A 263 0.83 10.50 15.95
C ASP A 263 1.96 11.47 15.60
N LEU A 264 2.77 11.16 14.58
CA LEU A 264 3.81 12.08 14.10
C LEU A 264 3.23 13.41 13.63
N ARG A 265 2.15 13.37 12.85
CA ARG A 265 1.47 14.56 12.33
C ARG A 265 0.94 15.41 13.47
N ARG A 266 0.36 14.79 14.50
CA ARG A 266 -0.09 15.49 15.70
C ARG A 266 1.07 16.16 16.45
N LEU A 267 2.17 15.44 16.71
CA LEU A 267 3.36 16.03 17.34
C LEU A 267 3.92 17.22 16.55
N PHE A 268 3.91 17.13 15.22
CA PHE A 268 4.32 18.22 14.34
C PHE A 268 3.35 19.41 14.42
N ALA A 269 2.04 19.19 14.36
CA ALA A 269 1.01 20.22 14.46
C ALA A 269 1.05 20.92 15.80
N ASP A 270 1.28 20.18 16.90
CA ASP A 270 1.43 20.72 18.25
C ASP A 270 2.77 21.44 18.47
N GLY A 271 3.68 21.35 17.48
CA GLY A 271 5.00 21.96 17.53
C GLY A 271 5.96 21.24 18.48
N GLU A 272 5.69 20.00 18.90
CA GLU A 272 6.63 19.20 19.70
C GLU A 272 7.83 18.74 18.87
N ILE A 273 7.62 18.41 17.59
CA ILE A 273 8.67 18.09 16.63
C ILE A 273 8.70 19.12 15.48
N ALA A 274 9.80 19.24 14.79
CA ALA A 274 10.00 20.15 13.65
C ALA A 274 10.05 19.42 12.30
N LEU A 275 10.30 18.10 12.34
CA LEU A 275 10.29 17.22 11.18
C LEU A 275 9.40 16.02 11.49
N ALA A 276 8.48 15.69 10.60
CA ALA A 276 7.70 14.47 10.64
C ALA A 276 7.93 13.64 9.37
N LEU A 277 7.87 12.32 9.47
CA LEU A 277 7.98 11.40 8.33
C LEU A 277 6.59 11.04 7.82
N THR A 278 6.46 10.97 6.51
CA THR A 278 5.29 10.40 5.84
C THR A 278 5.73 9.67 4.56
N TYR A 279 4.91 8.72 4.11
CA TYR A 279 5.11 8.04 2.82
C TYR A 279 4.21 8.63 1.71
N ASN A 280 3.38 9.63 2.06
CA ASN A 280 2.52 10.34 1.12
C ASN A 280 3.09 11.73 0.82
N PRO A 281 3.62 12.00 -0.39
CA PRO A 281 4.13 13.32 -0.76
C PRO A 281 3.10 14.45 -0.68
N SER A 282 1.81 14.14 -0.67
CA SER A 282 0.74 15.13 -0.58
C SER A 282 0.26 15.41 0.83
N ASP A 283 0.74 14.66 1.82
CA ASP A 283 0.24 14.73 3.20
C ASP A 283 0.30 16.16 3.78
N ALA A 284 1.42 16.87 3.59
CA ALA A 284 1.54 18.26 4.05
C ALA A 284 0.51 19.17 3.38
N ALA A 285 0.35 19.06 2.04
CA ALA A 285 -0.55 19.92 1.28
C ALA A 285 -2.02 19.63 1.63
N ALA A 286 -2.40 18.37 1.80
CA ALA A 286 -3.73 17.97 2.24
C ALA A 286 -4.03 18.49 3.65
N ALA A 287 -3.10 18.32 4.59
CA ALA A 287 -3.26 18.81 5.96
C ALA A 287 -3.32 20.36 6.06
N VAL A 288 -2.65 21.08 5.16
CA VAL A 288 -2.79 22.54 5.02
C VAL A 288 -4.18 22.90 4.50
N ALA A 289 -4.68 22.19 3.48
CA ALA A 289 -6.01 22.42 2.92
C ALA A 289 -7.11 22.18 3.96
N ASP A 290 -6.95 21.19 4.83
CA ASP A 290 -7.86 20.86 5.93
C ASP A 290 -7.70 21.80 7.15
N GLY A 291 -6.73 22.73 7.12
CA GLY A 291 -6.45 23.64 8.25
C GLY A 291 -5.79 22.96 9.44
N LEU A 292 -5.24 21.77 9.29
CA LEU A 292 -4.56 20.99 10.32
C LEU A 292 -3.09 21.41 10.48
N LEU A 293 -2.47 21.91 9.39
CA LEU A 293 -1.10 22.43 9.38
C LEU A 293 -1.05 23.87 8.89
N PRO A 294 0.02 24.63 9.25
CA PRO A 294 0.19 26.00 8.78
C PRO A 294 0.42 26.05 7.26
N PRO A 295 0.06 27.15 6.58
CA PRO A 295 0.29 27.31 5.13
C PRO A 295 1.76 27.22 4.70
N THR A 296 2.68 27.29 5.65
CA THR A 296 4.13 27.15 5.45
C THR A 296 4.62 25.72 5.56
N ALA A 297 3.74 24.75 5.86
CA ALA A 297 4.10 23.34 5.84
C ALA A 297 4.40 22.87 4.42
N ALA A 298 5.53 22.16 4.26
CA ALA A 298 6.02 21.67 2.98
C ALA A 298 6.63 20.27 3.14
N ILE A 299 6.96 19.63 2.02
CA ILE A 299 7.68 18.36 1.99
C ILE A 299 9.12 18.54 1.57
N GLY A 300 10.00 17.70 2.11
CA GLY A 300 11.42 17.59 1.73
C GLY A 300 11.87 16.15 1.64
N ALA A 301 12.94 15.92 0.89
CA ALA A 301 13.56 14.61 0.72
C ALA A 301 15.08 14.75 0.68
N PHE A 302 15.81 13.63 0.82
CA PHE A 302 17.25 13.63 0.62
C PHE A 302 17.59 13.82 -0.87
N GLU A 303 18.65 14.59 -1.16
CA GLU A 303 19.09 14.87 -2.54
C GLU A 303 19.49 13.61 -3.31
N GLY A 304 20.09 12.64 -2.61
CA GLY A 304 20.43 11.32 -3.16
C GLY A 304 19.22 10.46 -3.48
N GLY A 305 18.05 10.86 -3.06
CA GLY A 305 16.79 10.13 -3.17
C GLY A 305 16.30 9.55 -1.85
N THR A 306 15.01 9.24 -1.82
CA THR A 306 14.37 8.54 -0.71
C THR A 306 13.59 7.34 -1.22
N LEU A 307 13.40 6.37 -0.34
CA LEU A 307 12.62 5.16 -0.63
C LEU A 307 11.25 5.50 -1.19
N GLY A 308 10.82 4.75 -2.20
CA GLY A 308 9.47 4.79 -2.69
C GLY A 308 9.03 3.45 -3.21
N ASN A 309 7.74 3.24 -3.24
CA ASN A 309 7.12 2.03 -3.74
C ASN A 309 5.94 2.32 -4.64
N VAL A 310 5.44 1.24 -5.23
CA VAL A 310 4.20 1.22 -6.00
C VAL A 310 3.11 0.58 -5.15
N HIS A 311 1.92 1.16 -5.17
CA HIS A 311 0.73 0.51 -4.63
C HIS A 311 0.20 -0.48 -5.64
N PHE A 312 -0.01 -1.71 -5.22
CA PHE A 312 -0.56 -2.76 -6.06
C PHE A 312 -1.91 -3.25 -5.54
N VAL A 313 -2.70 -3.81 -6.45
CA VAL A 313 -3.81 -4.68 -6.11
C VAL A 313 -3.54 -6.08 -6.63
N GLY A 314 -3.75 -7.07 -5.78
CA GLY A 314 -3.67 -8.50 -6.09
C GLY A 314 -5.03 -9.17 -5.98
N ILE A 315 -5.24 -10.22 -6.75
CA ILE A 315 -6.45 -11.05 -6.70
C ILE A 315 -6.04 -12.40 -6.10
N PRO A 316 -6.67 -12.88 -5.02
CA PRO A 316 -6.43 -14.23 -4.51
C PRO A 316 -6.85 -15.32 -5.51
N HIS A 317 -6.16 -16.47 -5.49
CA HIS A 317 -6.49 -17.59 -6.36
C HIS A 317 -7.93 -18.11 -6.13
N ASN A 318 -8.39 -18.07 -4.86
CA ASN A 318 -9.70 -18.54 -4.42
C ASN A 318 -10.78 -17.44 -4.38
N ALA A 319 -10.53 -16.23 -4.90
CA ALA A 319 -11.50 -15.15 -4.94
C ALA A 319 -12.83 -15.60 -5.56
N GLY A 320 -13.96 -15.17 -4.99
CA GLY A 320 -15.28 -15.50 -5.48
C GLY A 320 -15.67 -14.71 -6.73
N ASP A 321 -15.40 -13.42 -6.71
CA ASP A 321 -15.86 -12.45 -7.70
C ASP A 321 -14.70 -11.94 -8.59
N LYS A 322 -13.92 -12.87 -9.19
CA LYS A 322 -12.71 -12.61 -9.99
C LYS A 322 -12.94 -11.64 -11.16
N ALA A 323 -14.08 -11.76 -11.86
CA ALA A 323 -14.39 -10.88 -12.97
C ALA A 323 -14.57 -9.42 -12.51
N GLY A 324 -15.29 -9.22 -11.41
CA GLY A 324 -15.45 -7.91 -10.78
C GLY A 324 -14.12 -7.32 -10.30
N ALA A 325 -13.26 -8.15 -9.69
CA ALA A 325 -11.93 -7.73 -9.25
C ALA A 325 -11.05 -7.27 -10.43
N LEU A 326 -11.05 -8.00 -11.56
CA LEU A 326 -10.36 -7.61 -12.80
C LEU A 326 -10.87 -6.26 -13.34
N VAL A 327 -12.20 -6.05 -13.37
CA VAL A 327 -12.79 -4.79 -13.85
C VAL A 327 -12.41 -3.63 -12.93
N ILE A 328 -12.39 -3.82 -11.61
CA ILE A 328 -11.96 -2.80 -10.66
C ILE A 328 -10.47 -2.50 -10.85
N ALA A 329 -9.61 -3.52 -10.94
CA ALA A 329 -8.18 -3.33 -11.19
C ALA A 329 -7.92 -2.52 -12.47
N ASN A 330 -8.62 -2.83 -13.56
CA ASN A 330 -8.55 -2.05 -14.79
C ASN A 330 -9.08 -0.62 -14.62
N PHE A 331 -10.18 -0.42 -13.89
CA PHE A 331 -10.73 0.91 -13.62
C PHE A 331 -9.74 1.78 -12.84
N LEU A 332 -9.03 1.22 -11.86
CA LEU A 332 -8.00 1.92 -11.09
C LEU A 332 -6.85 2.46 -11.96
N LEU A 333 -6.59 1.85 -13.12
CA LEU A 333 -5.62 2.33 -14.13
C LEU A 333 -6.23 3.33 -15.13
N SER A 334 -7.53 3.64 -15.06
CA SER A 334 -8.13 4.63 -15.97
C SER A 334 -7.60 6.04 -15.69
N PRO A 335 -7.46 6.90 -16.72
CA PRO A 335 -7.06 8.29 -16.51
C PRO A 335 -7.95 9.04 -15.51
N ALA A 336 -9.26 8.78 -15.52
CA ALA A 336 -10.20 9.39 -14.59
C ALA A 336 -9.94 8.99 -13.13
N ALA A 337 -9.70 7.70 -12.87
CA ALA A 337 -9.41 7.20 -11.52
C ALA A 337 -8.06 7.72 -11.03
N GLN A 338 -7.04 7.71 -11.89
CA GLN A 338 -5.71 8.18 -11.58
C GLN A 338 -5.65 9.70 -11.35
N ALA A 339 -6.33 10.49 -12.18
CA ALA A 339 -6.39 11.94 -12.02
C ALA A 339 -7.10 12.34 -10.72
N ARG A 340 -8.25 11.69 -10.42
CA ARG A 340 -8.95 11.95 -9.15
C ARG A 340 -8.13 11.58 -7.93
N LYS A 341 -7.38 10.48 -8.00
CA LYS A 341 -6.50 10.05 -6.92
C LYS A 341 -5.32 11.02 -6.73
N ALA A 342 -4.77 11.54 -7.82
CA ALA A 342 -3.66 12.49 -7.80
C ALA A 342 -4.09 13.90 -7.35
N ASP A 343 -5.37 14.22 -7.32
CA ASP A 343 -5.87 15.49 -6.82
C ASP A 343 -5.62 15.60 -5.31
N ILE A 344 -4.86 16.64 -4.92
CA ILE A 344 -4.49 16.92 -3.52
C ILE A 344 -5.73 17.10 -2.63
N ALA A 345 -6.82 17.65 -3.18
CA ALA A 345 -8.07 17.81 -2.45
C ALA A 345 -8.81 16.47 -2.20
N VAL A 346 -8.39 15.38 -2.86
CA VAL A 346 -9.00 14.04 -2.71
C VAL A 346 -8.08 13.13 -1.92
N TRP A 347 -6.87 12.90 -2.42
CA TRP A 347 -5.86 12.07 -1.75
C TRP A 347 -4.44 12.58 -2.06
N GLY A 348 -4.16 12.95 -3.31
CA GLY A 348 -2.86 13.41 -3.76
C GLY A 348 -1.85 12.30 -4.01
N ASP A 349 -2.30 11.04 -4.18
CA ASP A 349 -1.42 9.91 -4.47
C ASP A 349 -0.91 9.96 -5.92
N PRO A 350 0.40 9.96 -6.17
CA PRO A 350 0.97 10.11 -7.50
C PRO A 350 0.56 8.99 -8.47
N SER A 351 0.27 9.38 -9.71
CA SER A 351 -0.15 8.46 -10.77
C SER A 351 0.97 7.51 -11.22
N VAL A 352 0.59 6.32 -11.67
CA VAL A 352 1.47 5.35 -12.34
C VAL A 352 1.44 5.49 -13.87
N LEU A 353 0.60 6.40 -14.42
CA LEU A 353 0.42 6.55 -15.86
C LEU A 353 1.51 7.41 -16.50
N ASP A 354 1.80 7.16 -17.77
CA ASP A 354 2.50 8.10 -18.65
C ASP A 354 1.56 9.25 -19.04
N ILE A 355 1.49 10.24 -18.14
CA ILE A 355 0.60 11.38 -18.31
C ILE A 355 0.91 12.14 -19.61
N ALA A 356 2.18 12.18 -20.03
CA ALA A 356 2.58 12.89 -21.25
C ALA A 356 2.05 12.21 -22.53
N ALA A 357 1.80 10.92 -22.48
CA ALA A 357 1.22 10.16 -23.58
C ALA A 357 -0.31 10.22 -23.66
N LEU A 358 -0.99 10.74 -22.61
CA LEU A 358 -2.45 10.88 -22.61
C LEU A 358 -2.93 12.01 -23.54
N PRO A 359 -4.19 12.00 -23.99
CA PRO A 359 -4.80 13.15 -24.67
C PRO A 359 -4.73 14.42 -23.81
N ALA A 360 -4.52 15.58 -24.43
CA ALA A 360 -4.32 16.85 -23.73
C ALA A 360 -5.46 17.22 -22.75
N ALA A 361 -6.69 16.85 -23.04
CA ALA A 361 -7.83 17.07 -22.15
C ALA A 361 -7.72 16.22 -20.86
N GLU A 362 -7.15 15.03 -20.93
CA GLU A 362 -6.92 14.16 -19.76
C GLU A 362 -5.70 14.61 -18.97
N GLN A 363 -4.61 15.07 -19.66
CA GLN A 363 -3.43 15.62 -18.98
C GLN A 363 -3.78 16.77 -18.05
N ALA A 364 -4.70 17.64 -18.44
CA ALA A 364 -5.11 18.81 -17.65
C ALA A 364 -5.70 18.44 -16.28
N ALA A 365 -6.26 17.23 -16.14
CA ALA A 365 -6.80 16.73 -14.88
C ALA A 365 -5.73 16.39 -13.82
N PHE A 366 -4.45 16.29 -14.22
CA PHE A 366 -3.32 16.00 -13.32
C PHE A 366 -2.55 17.28 -12.89
N ALA A 367 -3.07 18.47 -13.14
CA ALA A 367 -2.36 19.72 -12.89
C ALA A 367 -2.03 20.00 -11.41
N SER A 368 -2.74 19.37 -10.47
CA SER A 368 -2.52 19.48 -9.03
C SER A 368 -1.65 18.36 -8.44
N ALA A 369 -1.15 17.43 -9.27
CA ALA A 369 -0.35 16.32 -8.77
C ALA A 369 0.94 16.80 -8.09
N PRO A 370 1.27 16.31 -6.88
CA PRO A 370 2.47 16.71 -6.16
C PRO A 370 3.73 16.16 -6.84
N THR A 371 4.81 16.93 -6.75
CA THR A 371 6.13 16.49 -7.21
C THR A 371 7.12 16.50 -6.05
N VAL A 372 7.90 15.42 -5.91
CA VAL A 372 9.06 15.37 -5.02
C VAL A 372 10.30 15.68 -5.85
N ASP A 373 11.07 16.70 -5.44
CA ASP A 373 12.30 17.08 -6.11
C ASP A 373 13.49 16.24 -5.60
N ALA A 374 13.33 14.91 -5.72
CA ALA A 374 14.38 13.96 -5.38
C ALA A 374 14.13 12.62 -6.10
N PRO A 375 15.16 11.84 -6.41
CA PRO A 375 15.02 10.50 -6.96
C PRO A 375 14.21 9.58 -6.02
N THR A 376 13.44 8.68 -6.61
CA THR A 376 12.81 7.58 -5.89
C THR A 376 13.74 6.39 -5.87
N LEU A 377 14.14 5.94 -4.68
CA LEU A 377 14.97 4.76 -4.50
C LEU A 377 14.09 3.51 -4.40
N ALA A 378 14.55 2.41 -4.97
CA ALA A 378 13.86 1.13 -4.88
C ALA A 378 13.96 0.54 -3.45
N GLU A 379 12.90 -0.11 -3.01
CA GLU A 379 12.87 -0.86 -1.76
C GLU A 379 13.92 -2.00 -1.76
N PRO A 380 14.56 -2.28 -0.62
CA PRO A 380 15.30 -3.52 -0.40
C PRO A 380 14.42 -4.75 -0.65
N HIS A 381 15.05 -5.89 -0.96
CA HIS A 381 14.33 -7.15 -1.05
C HIS A 381 13.60 -7.46 0.26
N ALA A 382 12.36 -7.96 0.17
CA ALA A 382 11.45 -8.15 1.31
C ALA A 382 12.07 -8.92 2.48
N SER A 383 13.00 -9.86 2.22
CA SER A 383 13.67 -10.64 3.26
C SER A 383 14.52 -9.82 4.24
N TRP A 384 14.88 -8.58 3.92
CA TRP A 384 15.62 -7.70 4.85
C TRP A 384 14.73 -7.14 5.95
N THR A 385 13.42 -6.98 5.72
CA THR A 385 12.48 -6.34 6.65
C THR A 385 12.55 -6.97 8.05
N ALA A 386 12.33 -8.28 8.14
CA ALA A 386 12.34 -8.99 9.44
C ALA A 386 13.70 -8.94 10.16
N ILE A 387 14.81 -8.87 9.41
CA ILE A 387 16.15 -8.75 9.99
C ILE A 387 16.33 -7.36 10.59
N ILE A 388 15.95 -6.32 9.86
CA ILE A 388 16.03 -4.92 10.29
C ILE A 388 15.23 -4.70 11.57
N GLU A 389 13.98 -5.15 11.58
CA GLU A 389 13.08 -5.01 12.72
C GLU A 389 13.59 -5.76 13.94
N ARG A 390 14.03 -7.01 13.77
CA ARG A 390 14.61 -7.78 14.87
C ARG A 390 15.87 -7.14 15.44
N VAL A 391 16.80 -6.66 14.60
CA VAL A 391 18.02 -5.99 15.05
C VAL A 391 17.69 -4.72 15.83
N TRP A 392 16.68 -3.98 15.40
CA TRP A 392 16.22 -2.79 16.11
C TRP A 392 15.58 -3.15 17.46
N ASP A 393 14.68 -4.13 17.50
CA ASP A 393 14.01 -4.58 18.72
C ASP A 393 15.02 -5.05 19.78
N GLU A 394 16.01 -5.88 19.38
CA GLU A 394 17.04 -6.39 20.28
C GLU A 394 17.97 -5.29 20.83
N ALA A 395 18.13 -4.18 20.13
CA ALA A 395 19.02 -3.11 20.55
C ALA A 395 18.33 -2.05 21.41
N PHE A 396 17.00 -1.83 21.25
CA PHE A 396 16.33 -0.66 21.81
C PHE A 396 15.05 -0.95 22.60
N LEU A 397 14.56 -2.20 22.65
CA LEU A 397 13.46 -2.64 23.53
C LEU A 397 13.94 -3.62 24.58
#